data_e01cacfc5a46296361b9c66be2deb647
#
_entry.id   e01cacfc5a46296361b9c66be2deb647
#
_cell.length_a   1.000
_cell.length_b   1.000
_cell.length_c   1.000
_cell.angle_alpha   90.00
_cell.angle_beta   90.00
_cell.angle_gamma   90.00
#
_symmetry.space_group_name_H-M   'P 1'
#
loop_
_entity.id
_entity.type
_entity.pdbx_description
1 polymer ?
#
loop_
_entity_poly.entity_id
_entity_poly.type
_entity_poly.pdbx_seq_one_letter_code
_entity_poly.pdbx_strand_id
1 'polypeptide(L)'
;MKRVLVLTGGGDCPGLNAVIRAIVKRASQEKDWEVLGSIQAFNGVLWEPSEIVRLTPETVRGIHFRGGTILETTNKGGPFSWPVKNNDGTWTTVDRSDEMIRKLQYMGIDCVINIGGDGSQRISKKLFDKGLNIIGVPKTIDNDLSMTDSTFGFQTAVEIATESVDKLVTTAASHNRVFVLEVMGRDAGWIALNAAVAGGAEVCLLPEFPYDIEKVKEKLESRFVNDRGFAVVVISEGAKPKDGQQVFEVSKEVGYENVKLGGIGQKFIEQMKAAGFKHDMRETTLGHLQRGGVPVAYDRVLAAQFGVKAFEMVLNQEYGKMVAYRHPNIISVPLEDAVAKMNFVTMNNDLVKTAMGLGISLGI
;
A
#
# COMPACT_ATOMS: atom_id res chain seq x y z
N MET A 1 17.45 -10.65 29.20
CA MET A 1 16.90 -9.54 28.42
C MET A 1 16.17 -10.15 27.26
N LYS A 2 14.90 -9.87 27.09
CA LYS A 2 14.06 -10.34 25.97
C LYS A 2 14.29 -9.45 24.74
N ARG A 3 14.16 -10.03 23.54
CA ARG A 3 14.44 -9.35 22.28
C ARG A 3 13.27 -9.41 21.32
N VAL A 4 12.87 -8.26 20.81
CA VAL A 4 11.92 -8.17 19.70
C VAL A 4 12.63 -7.64 18.45
N LEU A 5 12.43 -8.34 17.33
CA LEU A 5 12.92 -7.90 16.03
C LEU A 5 11.80 -7.19 15.25
N VAL A 6 12.06 -5.98 14.81
CA VAL A 6 11.15 -5.20 13.98
C VAL A 6 11.68 -5.17 12.55
N LEU A 7 10.82 -5.35 11.58
CA LEU A 7 11.17 -5.24 10.16
C LEU A 7 10.05 -4.63 9.32
N THR A 8 10.43 -4.05 8.18
CA THR A 8 9.53 -3.42 7.22
C THR A 8 9.65 -4.10 5.86
N GLY A 9 8.54 -4.63 5.34
CA GLY A 9 8.50 -5.38 4.08
C GLY A 9 7.53 -4.82 3.05
N GLY A 10 7.82 -5.10 1.77
CA GLY A 10 7.05 -4.63 0.63
C GLY A 10 7.33 -3.17 0.26
N GLY A 11 6.51 -2.55 -0.58
CA GLY A 11 6.65 -1.14 -0.92
C GLY A 11 6.58 -0.23 0.33
N ASP A 12 7.34 0.85 0.33
CA ASP A 12 7.28 1.83 1.42
C ASP A 12 5.98 2.64 1.41
N CYS A 13 5.70 3.29 2.51
CA CYS A 13 4.62 4.27 2.62
C CYS A 13 4.89 5.29 3.72
N PRO A 14 4.22 6.46 3.70
CA PRO A 14 4.26 7.41 4.79
C PRO A 14 3.72 6.79 6.10
N GLY A 15 4.47 6.92 7.20
CA GLY A 15 4.08 6.38 8.51
C GLY A 15 4.93 5.22 9.03
N LEU A 16 5.74 4.55 8.19
CA LEU A 16 6.62 3.46 8.61
C LEU A 16 7.55 3.87 9.77
N ASN A 17 8.18 5.03 9.68
CA ASN A 17 9.03 5.52 10.76
C ASN A 17 8.24 5.86 12.04
N ALA A 18 6.99 6.26 11.91
CA ALA A 18 6.12 6.55 13.07
C ALA A 18 5.78 5.27 13.85
N VAL A 19 5.47 4.16 13.16
CA VAL A 19 5.19 2.88 13.81
C VAL A 19 6.45 2.29 14.45
N ILE A 20 7.61 2.33 13.77
CA ILE A 20 8.90 1.88 14.34
C ILE A 20 9.19 2.66 15.65
N ARG A 21 9.08 3.99 15.59
CA ARG A 21 9.27 4.83 16.77
C ARG A 21 8.31 4.48 17.91
N ALA A 22 7.05 4.22 17.61
CA ALA A 22 6.05 3.88 18.62
C ALA A 22 6.36 2.56 19.32
N ILE A 23 6.76 1.52 18.57
CA ILE A 23 7.22 0.23 19.11
C ILE A 23 8.38 0.46 20.08
N VAL A 24 9.43 1.17 19.63
CA VAL A 24 10.64 1.42 20.44
C VAL A 24 10.32 2.23 21.70
N LYS A 25 9.49 3.28 21.57
CA LYS A 25 9.09 4.12 22.71
C LYS A 25 8.24 3.34 23.72
N ARG A 26 7.34 2.49 23.25
CA ARG A 26 6.55 1.64 24.16
C ARG A 26 7.43 0.59 24.83
N ALA A 27 8.32 -0.06 24.09
CA ALA A 27 9.27 -1.05 24.60
C ALA A 27 10.21 -0.45 25.64
N SER A 28 10.64 0.79 25.49
CA SER A 28 11.55 1.47 26.42
C SER A 28 10.94 1.73 27.81
N GLN A 29 9.65 1.53 27.99
CA GLN A 29 8.99 1.59 29.28
C GLN A 29 9.09 0.26 30.06
N GLU A 30 9.55 -0.80 29.40
CA GLU A 30 9.76 -2.13 29.98
C GLU A 30 11.26 -2.38 30.22
N LYS A 31 11.63 -2.78 31.44
CA LYS A 31 13.05 -2.85 31.87
C LYS A 31 13.86 -3.93 31.16
N ASP A 32 13.22 -5.02 30.70
CA ASP A 32 13.92 -6.24 30.27
C ASP A 32 13.79 -6.50 28.75
N TRP A 33 13.46 -5.47 27.95
CA TRP A 33 13.31 -5.60 26.52
C TRP A 33 14.35 -4.82 25.73
N GLU A 34 14.86 -5.47 24.68
CA GLU A 34 15.71 -4.88 23.65
C GLU A 34 14.97 -4.94 22.30
N VAL A 35 14.97 -3.82 21.57
CA VAL A 35 14.38 -3.74 20.23
C VAL A 35 15.50 -3.74 19.21
N LEU A 36 15.42 -4.65 18.27
CA LEU A 36 16.32 -4.77 17.13
C LEU A 36 15.56 -4.50 15.84
N GLY A 37 16.23 -4.00 14.83
CA GLY A 37 15.68 -3.77 13.49
C GLY A 37 16.43 -4.60 12.45
N SER A 38 15.73 -5.27 11.55
CA SER A 38 16.33 -5.96 10.41
C SER A 38 16.29 -5.05 9.18
N ILE A 39 17.43 -4.89 8.52
CA ILE A 39 17.55 -4.10 7.29
C ILE A 39 16.97 -4.89 6.11
N GLN A 40 16.19 -4.22 5.25
CA GLN A 40 15.52 -4.83 4.10
C GLN A 40 14.70 -6.08 4.45
N ALA A 41 13.79 -5.92 5.41
CA ALA A 41 12.86 -6.96 5.84
C ALA A 41 13.61 -8.21 6.38
N PHE A 42 13.20 -9.41 5.97
CA PHE A 42 13.86 -10.65 6.37
C PHE A 42 15.23 -10.88 5.70
N ASN A 43 15.57 -10.10 4.67
CA ASN A 43 16.85 -10.24 3.98
C ASN A 43 18.02 -9.95 4.92
N GLY A 44 17.91 -8.94 5.77
CA GLY A 44 18.93 -8.61 6.76
C GLY A 44 19.25 -9.73 7.75
N VAL A 45 18.28 -10.60 8.07
CA VAL A 45 18.51 -11.82 8.88
C VAL A 45 19.28 -12.87 8.06
N LEU A 46 18.94 -13.01 6.76
CA LEU A 46 19.46 -14.07 5.89
C LEU A 46 20.81 -13.76 5.27
N TRP A 47 21.24 -12.51 5.26
CA TRP A 47 22.55 -12.12 4.75
C TRP A 47 23.70 -12.66 5.59
N GLU A 48 24.90 -12.70 4.99
CA GLU A 48 26.16 -13.05 5.65
C GLU A 48 27.18 -11.93 5.40
N PRO A 49 27.53 -11.14 6.44
CA PRO A 49 26.95 -11.16 7.79
C PRO A 49 25.51 -10.62 7.84
N SER A 50 24.74 -11.00 8.87
CA SER A 50 23.39 -10.46 9.08
C SER A 50 23.43 -8.96 9.39
N GLU A 51 22.50 -8.19 8.81
CA GLU A 51 22.38 -6.74 9.03
C GLU A 51 21.23 -6.42 9.98
N ILE A 52 21.55 -6.45 11.27
CA ILE A 52 20.64 -6.15 12.37
C ILE A 52 21.15 -4.95 13.14
N VAL A 53 20.29 -3.98 13.37
CA VAL A 53 20.60 -2.75 14.08
C VAL A 53 19.85 -2.66 15.40
N ARG A 54 20.47 -2.08 16.42
CA ARG A 54 19.82 -1.83 17.70
C ARG A 54 18.98 -0.55 17.60
N LEU A 55 17.71 -0.64 18.01
CA LEU A 55 16.79 0.48 18.04
C LEU A 55 16.60 0.99 19.48
N THR A 56 16.93 2.25 19.71
CA THR A 56 16.82 2.92 21.01
C THR A 56 15.95 4.18 20.90
N PRO A 57 15.47 4.74 22.02
CA PRO A 57 14.75 6.02 21.99
C PRO A 57 15.51 7.14 21.27
N GLU A 58 16.84 7.12 21.31
CA GLU A 58 17.72 8.09 20.62
C GLU A 58 17.74 7.86 19.13
N THR A 59 17.89 6.62 18.65
CA THR A 59 17.93 6.30 17.21
C THR A 59 16.61 6.59 16.51
N VAL A 60 15.48 6.54 17.23
CA VAL A 60 14.15 6.83 16.69
C VAL A 60 13.69 8.26 16.97
N ARG A 61 14.57 9.10 17.48
CA ARG A 61 14.22 10.49 17.80
C ARG A 61 13.91 11.29 16.53
N GLY A 62 12.72 11.89 16.46
CA GLY A 62 12.33 12.77 15.35
C GLY A 62 11.99 12.06 14.03
N ILE A 63 11.94 10.73 13.95
CA ILE A 63 11.69 10.04 12.68
C ILE A 63 10.21 9.97 12.30
N HIS A 64 9.26 10.23 13.21
CA HIS A 64 7.82 10.01 13.01
C HIS A 64 7.18 10.87 11.93
N PHE A 65 7.82 11.96 11.54
CA PHE A 65 7.38 12.82 10.43
C PHE A 65 8.17 12.59 9.13
N ARG A 66 9.13 11.66 9.13
CA ARG A 66 9.93 11.35 7.94
C ARG A 66 9.26 10.22 7.13
N GLY A 67 9.14 10.43 5.82
CA GLY A 67 8.75 9.37 4.88
C GLY A 67 9.80 8.27 4.77
N GLY A 68 9.46 7.21 4.05
CA GLY A 68 10.30 6.01 3.94
C GLY A 68 10.45 5.26 5.26
N THR A 69 11.50 4.47 5.39
CA THR A 69 11.81 3.67 6.59
C THR A 69 13.30 3.67 6.88
N ILE A 70 13.66 3.82 8.17
CA ILE A 70 15.07 3.73 8.63
C ILE A 70 15.61 2.30 8.58
N LEU A 71 14.75 1.30 8.40
CA LEU A 71 15.11 -0.12 8.29
C LEU A 71 15.22 -0.57 6.83
N GLU A 72 15.06 0.35 5.88
CA GLU A 72 14.93 0.01 4.47
C GLU A 72 13.79 -1.01 4.23
N THR A 73 13.48 -1.30 2.99
CA THR A 73 12.44 -2.27 2.64
C THR A 73 12.77 -2.96 1.33
N THR A 74 12.17 -4.12 1.11
CA THR A 74 12.29 -4.83 -0.16
C THR A 74 11.00 -5.60 -0.45
N ASN A 75 10.71 -5.75 -1.73
CA ASN A 75 9.70 -6.66 -2.28
C ASN A 75 10.33 -7.81 -3.08
N LYS A 76 11.65 -8.00 -2.93
CA LYS A 76 12.43 -9.07 -3.55
C LYS A 76 13.00 -10.00 -2.48
N GLY A 77 13.09 -11.29 -2.81
CA GLY A 77 13.66 -12.28 -1.91
C GLY A 77 12.72 -12.67 -0.79
N GLY A 78 13.23 -12.65 0.44
CA GLY A 78 12.50 -13.12 1.62
C GLY A 78 12.68 -14.62 1.88
N PRO A 79 12.11 -15.13 2.99
CA PRO A 79 12.46 -16.47 3.47
C PRO A 79 11.97 -17.62 2.58
N PHE A 80 10.89 -17.43 1.81
CA PHE A 80 10.28 -18.49 0.98
C PHE A 80 10.67 -18.43 -0.50
N SER A 81 11.28 -17.33 -0.96
CA SER A 81 11.57 -17.08 -2.38
C SER A 81 12.94 -16.44 -2.54
N TRP A 82 13.96 -16.97 -1.87
CA TRP A 82 15.32 -16.44 -1.92
C TRP A 82 15.94 -16.69 -3.28
N PRO A 83 16.37 -15.65 -4.02
CA PRO A 83 16.95 -15.81 -5.34
C PRO A 83 18.37 -16.41 -5.25
N VAL A 84 18.63 -17.46 -6.04
CA VAL A 84 19.93 -18.10 -6.16
C VAL A 84 20.31 -18.17 -7.64
N LYS A 85 21.55 -17.79 -7.94
CA LYS A 85 22.10 -17.90 -9.30
C LYS A 85 22.69 -19.29 -9.49
N ASN A 86 22.21 -20.02 -10.48
CA ASN A 86 22.71 -21.34 -10.86
C ASN A 86 24.03 -21.24 -11.62
N ASN A 87 24.74 -22.37 -11.72
CA ASN A 87 26.02 -22.45 -12.43
C ASN A 87 25.93 -22.14 -13.95
N ASP A 88 24.74 -22.34 -14.53
CA ASP A 88 24.44 -22.03 -15.94
C ASP A 88 24.04 -20.53 -16.15
N GLY A 89 24.10 -19.73 -15.11
CA GLY A 89 23.74 -18.31 -15.14
C GLY A 89 22.26 -18.00 -15.00
N THR A 90 21.40 -19.01 -14.93
CA THR A 90 19.95 -18.85 -14.66
C THR A 90 19.70 -18.54 -13.18
N TRP A 91 18.52 -18.00 -12.87
CA TRP A 91 18.10 -17.72 -11.50
C TRP A 91 16.95 -18.63 -11.11
N THR A 92 17.01 -19.15 -9.89
CA THR A 92 15.92 -19.89 -9.24
C THR A 92 15.63 -19.31 -7.86
N THR A 93 14.55 -19.72 -7.24
CA THR A 93 14.24 -19.35 -5.85
C THR A 93 14.29 -20.57 -4.95
N VAL A 94 14.79 -20.39 -3.72
CA VAL A 94 14.86 -21.43 -2.70
C VAL A 94 14.19 -20.98 -1.41
N ASP A 95 13.60 -21.92 -0.69
CA ASP A 95 13.04 -21.69 0.65
C ASP A 95 14.18 -21.74 1.70
N ARG A 96 14.40 -20.62 2.37
CA ARG A 96 15.37 -20.47 3.48
C ARG A 96 14.66 -20.18 4.81
N SER A 97 13.37 -20.44 4.91
CA SER A 97 12.59 -20.09 6.10
C SER A 97 13.05 -20.83 7.37
N ASP A 98 13.43 -22.11 7.25
CA ASP A 98 13.94 -22.88 8.38
C ASP A 98 15.33 -22.41 8.84
N GLU A 99 16.17 -21.99 7.90
CA GLU A 99 17.47 -21.36 8.20
C GLU A 99 17.26 -20.04 8.94
N MET A 100 16.34 -19.21 8.45
CA MET A 100 16.01 -17.93 9.09
C MET A 100 15.51 -18.13 10.52
N ILE A 101 14.60 -19.07 10.76
CA ILE A 101 14.08 -19.38 12.11
C ILE A 101 15.22 -19.79 13.03
N ARG A 102 16.14 -20.66 12.59
CA ARG A 102 17.33 -21.03 13.36
C ARG A 102 18.22 -19.83 13.67
N LYS A 103 18.48 -18.95 12.69
CA LYS A 103 19.26 -17.71 12.91
C LYS A 103 18.62 -16.81 13.97
N LEU A 104 17.29 -16.60 13.90
CA LEU A 104 16.56 -15.83 14.91
C LEU A 104 16.67 -16.44 16.31
N GLN A 105 16.59 -17.76 16.42
CA GLN A 105 16.80 -18.49 17.69
C GLN A 105 18.23 -18.29 18.24
N TYR A 106 19.27 -18.40 17.38
CA TYR A 106 20.66 -18.14 17.79
C TYR A 106 20.88 -16.70 18.24
N MET A 107 20.20 -15.74 17.64
CA MET A 107 20.22 -14.32 18.04
C MET A 107 19.44 -14.06 19.33
N GLY A 108 18.72 -15.06 19.85
CA GLY A 108 17.89 -14.93 21.04
C GLY A 108 16.67 -14.02 20.81
N ILE A 109 16.10 -14.04 19.61
CA ILE A 109 14.89 -13.26 19.29
C ILE A 109 13.67 -14.00 19.84
N ASP A 110 12.93 -13.35 20.75
CA ASP A 110 11.73 -13.91 21.37
C ASP A 110 10.47 -13.73 20.48
N CYS A 111 10.43 -12.65 19.71
CA CYS A 111 9.30 -12.33 18.82
C CYS A 111 9.73 -11.44 17.65
N VAL A 112 9.01 -11.55 16.55
CA VAL A 112 9.14 -10.67 15.37
C VAL A 112 7.90 -9.80 15.23
N ILE A 113 8.06 -8.50 14.98
CA ILE A 113 7.00 -7.60 14.52
C ILE A 113 7.25 -7.29 13.03
N ASN A 114 6.40 -7.83 12.17
CA ASN A 114 6.49 -7.64 10.72
C ASN A 114 5.51 -6.55 10.26
N ILE A 115 6.04 -5.42 9.81
CA ILE A 115 5.27 -4.27 9.31
C ILE A 115 5.22 -4.36 7.79
N GLY A 116 4.04 -4.63 7.22
CA GLY A 116 3.94 -4.79 5.78
C GLY A 116 2.52 -4.97 5.24
N GLY A 117 2.40 -4.99 3.91
CA GLY A 117 1.14 -5.22 3.20
C GLY A 117 0.73 -6.70 3.13
N ASP A 118 -0.21 -7.03 2.26
CA ASP A 118 -0.78 -8.38 2.10
C ASP A 118 0.29 -9.47 1.97
N GLY A 119 1.24 -9.33 1.05
CA GLY A 119 2.33 -10.31 0.89
C GLY A 119 3.14 -10.53 2.17
N SER A 120 3.45 -9.45 2.91
CA SER A 120 4.17 -9.54 4.17
C SER A 120 3.35 -10.26 5.25
N GLN A 121 2.04 -10.02 5.30
CA GLN A 121 1.17 -10.72 6.27
C GLN A 121 1.00 -12.20 5.92
N ARG A 122 0.96 -12.57 4.64
CA ARG A 122 1.01 -13.98 4.18
C ARG A 122 2.32 -14.67 4.59
N ILE A 123 3.46 -13.98 4.47
CA ILE A 123 4.75 -14.47 4.97
C ILE A 123 4.68 -14.66 6.49
N SER A 124 4.12 -13.69 7.23
CA SER A 124 3.93 -13.80 8.68
C SER A 124 3.11 -15.03 9.07
N LYS A 125 2.00 -15.28 8.37
CA LYS A 125 1.15 -16.48 8.60
C LYS A 125 1.94 -17.77 8.39
N LYS A 126 2.66 -17.89 7.27
CA LYS A 126 3.47 -19.09 6.97
C LYS A 126 4.57 -19.31 8.00
N LEU A 127 5.21 -18.24 8.51
CA LEU A 127 6.25 -18.35 9.55
C LEU A 127 5.66 -18.70 10.91
N PHE A 128 4.49 -18.19 11.24
CA PHE A 128 3.75 -18.58 12.44
C PHE A 128 3.41 -20.07 12.43
N ASP A 129 2.95 -20.60 11.28
CA ASP A 129 2.68 -22.02 11.10
C ASP A 129 3.93 -22.91 11.28
N LYS A 130 5.11 -22.35 11.04
CA LYS A 130 6.41 -22.99 11.32
C LYS A 130 6.92 -22.80 12.77
N GLY A 131 6.12 -22.18 13.64
CA GLY A 131 6.41 -21.99 15.06
C GLY A 131 7.16 -20.71 15.41
N LEU A 132 7.29 -19.74 14.51
CA LEU A 132 7.87 -18.44 14.84
C LEU A 132 6.85 -17.56 15.56
N ASN A 133 7.24 -17.01 16.72
CA ASN A 133 6.46 -15.99 17.40
C ASN A 133 6.48 -14.70 16.57
N ILE A 134 5.36 -14.35 15.94
CA ILE A 134 5.29 -13.21 15.02
C ILE A 134 3.97 -12.47 15.18
N ILE A 135 4.05 -11.14 15.04
CA ILE A 135 2.92 -10.21 15.05
C ILE A 135 2.96 -9.41 13.75
N GLY A 136 1.82 -9.29 13.09
CA GLY A 136 1.64 -8.47 11.91
C GLY A 136 1.22 -7.03 12.25
N VAL A 137 1.75 -6.07 11.49
CA VAL A 137 1.25 -4.68 11.50
C VAL A 137 0.90 -4.29 10.07
N PRO A 138 -0.38 -3.94 9.80
CA PRO A 138 -0.83 -3.65 8.45
C PRO A 138 -0.27 -2.32 7.95
N LYS A 139 0.41 -2.36 6.82
CA LYS A 139 1.04 -1.24 6.15
C LYS A 139 0.79 -1.34 4.65
N THR A 140 0.00 -0.43 4.11
CA THR A 140 -0.20 -0.26 2.66
C THR A 140 -0.88 1.08 2.39
N ILE A 141 -0.57 1.71 1.25
CA ILE A 141 -1.33 2.87 0.78
C ILE A 141 -2.64 2.46 0.11
N ASP A 142 -2.78 1.18 -0.28
CA ASP A 142 -3.89 0.69 -1.11
C ASP A 142 -5.17 0.43 -0.28
N ASN A 143 -5.07 0.38 1.05
CA ASN A 143 -6.14 0.05 2.00
C ASN A 143 -6.87 -1.27 1.67
N ASP A 144 -6.14 -2.21 1.11
CA ASP A 144 -6.62 -3.48 0.55
C ASP A 144 -6.58 -4.67 1.52
N LEU A 145 -6.06 -4.48 2.74
CA LEU A 145 -6.05 -5.50 3.78
C LEU A 145 -7.41 -5.66 4.45
N SER A 146 -7.87 -6.91 4.56
CA SER A 146 -9.11 -7.20 5.29
C SER A 146 -8.92 -7.10 6.81
N MET A 147 -10.01 -7.16 7.55
CA MET A 147 -10.06 -7.12 9.02
C MET A 147 -9.58 -5.80 9.64
N THR A 148 -9.24 -4.77 8.87
CA THR A 148 -8.94 -3.43 9.35
C THR A 148 -9.70 -2.38 8.53
N ASP A 149 -10.22 -1.35 9.17
CA ASP A 149 -10.97 -0.28 8.48
C ASP A 149 -10.04 0.69 7.78
N SER A 150 -8.79 0.82 8.24
CA SER A 150 -7.78 1.70 7.64
C SER A 150 -6.37 1.16 7.87
N THR A 151 -5.50 1.44 6.92
CA THR A 151 -4.05 1.21 7.00
C THR A 151 -3.32 2.55 6.97
N PHE A 152 -2.21 2.69 7.71
CA PHE A 152 -1.44 3.94 7.63
C PHE A 152 -0.68 4.03 6.29
N GLY A 153 -0.52 5.25 5.81
CA GLY A 153 -0.02 5.58 4.49
C GLY A 153 -1.13 5.85 3.48
N PHE A 154 -2.32 5.29 3.68
CA PHE A 154 -3.47 5.46 2.81
C PHE A 154 -3.96 6.92 2.77
N GLN A 155 -4.16 7.56 3.92
CA GLN A 155 -4.67 8.94 3.96
C GLN A 155 -3.68 9.94 3.36
N THR A 156 -2.38 9.70 3.51
CA THR A 156 -1.35 10.53 2.84
C THR A 156 -1.41 10.35 1.32
N ALA A 157 -1.60 9.13 0.83
CA ALA A 157 -1.74 8.87 -0.60
C ALA A 157 -3.01 9.51 -1.18
N VAL A 158 -4.12 9.48 -0.45
CA VAL A 158 -5.39 10.16 -0.80
C VAL A 158 -5.19 11.67 -0.83
N GLU A 159 -4.51 12.26 0.15
CA GLU A 159 -4.22 13.71 0.20
C GLU A 159 -3.42 14.15 -1.04
N ILE A 160 -2.32 13.43 -1.35
CA ILE A 160 -1.50 13.73 -2.54
C ILE A 160 -2.32 13.63 -3.83
N ALA A 161 -3.16 12.61 -3.95
CA ALA A 161 -4.03 12.45 -5.12
C ALA A 161 -5.08 13.56 -5.20
N THR A 162 -5.71 13.94 -4.08
CA THR A 162 -6.69 15.03 -4.00
C THR A 162 -6.07 16.38 -4.37
N GLU A 163 -4.91 16.73 -3.78
CA GLU A 163 -4.17 17.95 -4.15
C GLU A 163 -3.83 18.00 -5.66
N SER A 164 -3.58 16.83 -6.26
CA SER A 164 -3.30 16.74 -7.68
C SER A 164 -4.55 17.00 -8.52
N VAL A 165 -5.71 16.48 -8.10
CA VAL A 165 -7.00 16.81 -8.73
C VAL A 165 -7.26 18.31 -8.66
N ASP A 166 -7.09 18.94 -7.50
CA ASP A 166 -7.30 20.38 -7.30
C ASP A 166 -6.45 21.23 -8.25
N LYS A 167 -5.19 20.84 -8.43
CA LYS A 167 -4.27 21.51 -9.37
C LYS A 167 -4.70 21.30 -10.83
N LEU A 168 -5.14 20.09 -11.18
CA LEU A 168 -5.58 19.76 -12.53
C LEU A 168 -6.89 20.45 -12.91
N VAL A 169 -7.84 20.60 -11.99
CA VAL A 169 -9.10 21.33 -12.22
C VAL A 169 -8.85 22.73 -12.76
N THR A 170 -7.93 23.47 -12.16
CA THR A 170 -7.65 24.86 -12.56
C THR A 170 -7.05 24.96 -13.96
N THR A 171 -6.14 24.05 -14.33
CA THR A 171 -5.56 24.03 -15.65
C THR A 171 -6.51 23.44 -16.70
N ALA A 172 -7.35 22.48 -16.33
CA ALA A 172 -8.40 21.92 -17.18
C ALA A 172 -9.39 23.00 -17.60
N ALA A 173 -9.87 23.79 -16.64
CA ALA A 173 -10.77 24.90 -16.88
C ALA A 173 -10.15 25.99 -17.78
N SER A 174 -8.87 26.32 -17.56
CA SER A 174 -8.18 27.35 -18.34
C SER A 174 -8.00 26.98 -19.81
N HIS A 175 -7.93 25.69 -20.13
CA HIS A 175 -7.64 25.20 -21.47
C HIS A 175 -8.81 24.49 -22.16
N ASN A 176 -9.97 24.37 -21.50
CA ASN A 176 -11.13 23.61 -22.00
C ASN A 176 -10.72 22.16 -22.38
N ARG A 177 -10.10 21.45 -21.43
CA ARG A 177 -9.53 20.11 -21.65
C ARG A 177 -10.04 19.08 -20.66
N VAL A 178 -9.84 17.83 -20.99
CA VAL A 178 -9.95 16.71 -20.03
C VAL A 178 -8.56 16.35 -19.52
N PHE A 179 -8.40 16.29 -18.21
CA PHE A 179 -7.22 15.70 -17.59
C PHE A 179 -7.53 14.33 -17.01
N VAL A 180 -6.63 13.38 -17.26
CA VAL A 180 -6.69 12.02 -16.74
C VAL A 180 -5.59 11.87 -15.70
N LEU A 181 -5.97 11.71 -14.44
CA LEU A 181 -5.04 11.48 -13.34
C LEU A 181 -4.99 9.99 -13.04
N GLU A 182 -3.86 9.34 -13.36
CA GLU A 182 -3.60 7.96 -13.00
C GLU A 182 -3.02 7.90 -11.57
N VAL A 183 -3.66 7.10 -10.71
CA VAL A 183 -3.28 6.92 -9.31
C VAL A 183 -3.00 5.46 -8.99
N MET A 184 -2.14 5.21 -7.98
CA MET A 184 -1.87 3.88 -7.46
C MET A 184 -3.11 3.28 -6.77
N GLY A 185 -3.01 2.03 -6.31
CA GLY A 185 -4.06 1.31 -5.61
C GLY A 185 -4.10 -0.17 -5.99
N ARG A 186 -3.31 -0.60 -6.98
CA ARG A 186 -3.26 -1.96 -7.50
C ARG A 186 -4.66 -2.46 -7.90
N ASP A 187 -5.13 -3.51 -7.24
CA ASP A 187 -6.43 -4.15 -7.51
C ASP A 187 -7.58 -3.54 -6.70
N ALA A 188 -7.30 -2.53 -5.85
CA ALA A 188 -8.29 -1.84 -5.02
C ALA A 188 -8.37 -0.35 -5.34
N GLY A 189 -9.56 0.13 -5.67
CA GLY A 189 -9.81 1.50 -6.12
C GLY A 189 -9.97 2.56 -5.02
N TRP A 190 -9.56 2.29 -3.78
CA TRP A 190 -9.81 3.17 -2.65
C TRP A 190 -9.20 4.56 -2.78
N ILE A 191 -7.95 4.66 -3.27
CA ILE A 191 -7.28 5.97 -3.48
C ILE A 191 -8.04 6.76 -4.53
N ALA A 192 -8.32 6.13 -5.69
CA ALA A 192 -9.02 6.78 -6.78
C ALA A 192 -10.41 7.27 -6.37
N LEU A 193 -11.18 6.44 -5.66
CA LEU A 193 -12.54 6.79 -5.23
C LEU A 193 -12.53 7.96 -4.25
N ASN A 194 -11.65 7.94 -3.24
CA ASN A 194 -11.54 9.03 -2.27
C ASN A 194 -11.10 10.34 -2.94
N ALA A 195 -10.06 10.28 -3.78
CA ALA A 195 -9.55 11.46 -4.48
C ALA A 195 -10.58 12.04 -5.47
N ALA A 196 -11.35 11.19 -6.15
CA ALA A 196 -12.40 11.64 -7.06
C ALA A 196 -13.55 12.35 -6.33
N VAL A 197 -13.97 11.81 -5.18
CA VAL A 197 -15.05 12.42 -4.38
C VAL A 197 -14.56 13.72 -3.73
N ALA A 198 -13.36 13.72 -3.15
CA ALA A 198 -12.81 14.89 -2.47
C ALA A 198 -12.46 16.03 -3.44
N GLY A 199 -11.87 15.72 -4.60
CA GLY A 199 -11.45 16.70 -5.60
C GLY A 199 -12.54 17.05 -6.62
N GLY A 200 -13.70 16.38 -6.58
CA GLY A 200 -14.83 16.68 -7.48
C GLY A 200 -14.59 16.28 -8.94
N ALA A 201 -13.99 15.12 -9.18
CA ALA A 201 -13.81 14.59 -10.52
C ALA A 201 -15.16 14.24 -11.20
N GLU A 202 -15.23 14.31 -12.52
CA GLU A 202 -16.43 13.92 -13.29
C GLU A 202 -16.52 12.41 -13.53
N VAL A 203 -15.38 11.73 -13.56
CA VAL A 203 -15.28 10.28 -13.81
C VAL A 203 -14.26 9.68 -12.84
N CYS A 204 -14.59 8.52 -12.30
CA CYS A 204 -13.71 7.71 -11.45
C CYS A 204 -13.72 6.26 -11.94
N LEU A 205 -12.59 5.76 -12.44
CA LEU A 205 -12.48 4.41 -12.99
C LEU A 205 -11.69 3.52 -12.03
N LEU A 206 -12.33 2.44 -11.58
CA LEU A 206 -11.85 1.55 -10.53
C LEU A 206 -11.53 0.14 -11.08
N PRO A 207 -10.60 -0.60 -10.48
CA PRO A 207 -10.29 -1.97 -10.87
C PRO A 207 -11.49 -2.92 -10.74
N GLU A 208 -12.30 -2.70 -9.71
CA GLU A 208 -13.44 -3.55 -9.35
C GLU A 208 -14.61 -3.43 -10.33
N PHE A 209 -14.70 -2.31 -11.05
CA PHE A 209 -15.81 -2.02 -11.96
C PHE A 209 -15.27 -1.80 -13.38
N PRO A 210 -15.21 -2.83 -14.22
CA PRO A 210 -14.75 -2.66 -15.61
C PRO A 210 -15.60 -1.61 -16.36
N TYR A 211 -14.92 -0.59 -16.89
CA TYR A 211 -15.60 0.55 -17.50
C TYR A 211 -16.01 0.30 -18.96
N ASP A 212 -17.16 0.88 -19.33
CA ASP A 212 -17.66 0.98 -20.67
C ASP A 212 -17.24 2.34 -21.28
N ILE A 213 -16.44 2.31 -22.34
CA ILE A 213 -15.86 3.51 -22.94
C ILE A 213 -16.93 4.46 -23.50
N GLU A 214 -18.03 3.93 -24.05
CA GLU A 214 -19.09 4.76 -24.60
C GLU A 214 -19.84 5.51 -23.50
N LYS A 215 -20.11 4.89 -22.35
CA LYS A 215 -20.72 5.57 -21.20
C LYS A 215 -19.82 6.68 -20.64
N VAL A 216 -18.49 6.42 -20.57
CA VAL A 216 -17.53 7.45 -20.15
C VAL A 216 -17.50 8.60 -21.16
N LYS A 217 -17.50 8.30 -22.45
CA LYS A 217 -17.55 9.30 -23.52
C LYS A 217 -18.79 10.18 -23.42
N GLU A 218 -19.97 9.58 -23.30
CA GLU A 218 -21.24 10.29 -23.12
C GLU A 218 -21.18 11.24 -21.92
N LYS A 219 -20.68 10.76 -20.77
CA LYS A 219 -20.51 11.57 -19.57
C LYS A 219 -19.56 12.75 -19.81
N LEU A 220 -18.42 12.54 -20.47
CA LEU A 220 -17.45 13.59 -20.73
C LEU A 220 -17.97 14.60 -21.77
N GLU A 221 -18.64 14.14 -22.84
CA GLU A 221 -19.25 15.01 -23.84
C GLU A 221 -20.31 15.93 -23.22
N SER A 222 -21.07 15.45 -22.24
CA SER A 222 -22.05 16.28 -21.52
C SER A 222 -21.45 17.47 -20.76
N ARG A 223 -20.13 17.49 -20.56
CA ARG A 223 -19.41 18.58 -19.89
C ARG A 223 -19.04 19.72 -20.85
N PHE A 224 -19.18 19.51 -22.16
CA PHE A 224 -18.82 20.50 -23.16
C PHE A 224 -20.07 21.10 -23.81
N VAL A 225 -20.19 22.43 -23.73
CA VAL A 225 -21.25 23.18 -24.39
C VAL A 225 -20.61 24.17 -25.35
N ASN A 226 -20.95 24.08 -26.63
CA ASN A 226 -20.33 24.87 -27.70
C ASN A 226 -18.77 24.75 -27.67
N ASP A 227 -18.26 23.55 -27.55
CA ASP A 227 -16.83 23.20 -27.42
C ASP A 227 -16.11 23.85 -26.23
N ARG A 228 -16.83 24.38 -25.26
CA ARG A 228 -16.31 24.93 -24.02
C ARG A 228 -16.72 24.06 -22.85
N GLY A 229 -15.73 23.63 -22.09
CA GLY A 229 -15.93 22.80 -20.92
C GLY A 229 -14.63 22.15 -20.50
N PHE A 230 -14.64 21.51 -19.34
CA PHE A 230 -13.50 20.75 -18.84
C PHE A 230 -13.99 19.59 -18.00
N ALA A 231 -13.10 18.61 -17.81
CA ALA A 231 -13.34 17.51 -16.88
C ALA A 231 -12.04 16.98 -16.31
N VAL A 232 -12.12 16.38 -15.14
CA VAL A 232 -11.04 15.56 -14.56
C VAL A 232 -11.54 14.12 -14.41
N VAL A 233 -10.75 13.19 -14.93
CA VAL A 233 -10.93 11.76 -14.78
C VAL A 233 -9.89 11.26 -13.79
N VAL A 234 -10.29 10.59 -12.73
CA VAL A 234 -9.36 9.85 -11.84
C VAL A 234 -9.46 8.38 -12.23
N ILE A 235 -8.32 7.77 -12.57
CA ILE A 235 -8.24 6.37 -12.97
C ILE A 235 -7.24 5.62 -12.10
N SER A 236 -7.66 4.51 -11.49
CA SER A 236 -6.74 3.63 -10.78
C SER A 236 -5.86 2.87 -11.76
N GLU A 237 -4.57 2.70 -11.45
CA GLU A 237 -3.61 1.94 -12.27
C GLU A 237 -4.07 0.53 -12.62
N GLY A 238 -4.91 -0.08 -11.78
CA GLY A 238 -5.51 -1.40 -11.98
C GLY A 238 -6.84 -1.40 -12.74
N ALA A 239 -7.35 -0.24 -13.15
CA ALA A 239 -8.61 -0.16 -13.90
C ALA A 239 -8.50 -0.88 -15.25
N LYS A 240 -9.63 -1.37 -15.76
CA LYS A 240 -9.70 -2.09 -17.04
C LYS A 240 -11.00 -1.79 -17.77
N PRO A 241 -10.99 -1.77 -19.11
CA PRO A 241 -12.23 -1.70 -19.89
C PRO A 241 -13.00 -3.03 -19.79
N LYS A 242 -14.31 -2.95 -20.06
CA LYS A 242 -15.23 -4.09 -20.00
C LYS A 242 -14.80 -5.26 -20.88
N ASP A 243 -14.24 -4.96 -22.05
CA ASP A 243 -13.79 -5.95 -23.04
C ASP A 243 -12.25 -6.08 -23.07
N GLY A 244 -11.55 -5.78 -21.96
CA GLY A 244 -10.10 -5.77 -21.93
C GLY A 244 -9.49 -6.26 -20.61
N GLN A 245 -8.16 -6.24 -20.59
CA GLN A 245 -7.37 -6.61 -19.41
C GLN A 245 -6.66 -5.40 -18.82
N GLN A 246 -6.22 -5.53 -17.56
CA GLN A 246 -5.34 -4.57 -16.91
C GLN A 246 -4.07 -4.33 -17.75
N VAL A 247 -3.54 -3.12 -17.66
CA VAL A 247 -2.25 -2.79 -18.28
C VAL A 247 -1.13 -3.08 -17.30
N PHE A 248 -0.19 -3.90 -17.71
CA PHE A 248 0.94 -4.26 -16.86
C PHE A 248 2.22 -4.46 -17.68
N GLU A 249 3.34 -4.16 -17.04
CA GLU A 249 4.67 -4.53 -17.51
C GLU A 249 5.11 -5.83 -16.82
N VAL A 250 5.46 -6.85 -17.59
CA VAL A 250 6.00 -8.09 -17.03
C VAL A 250 7.43 -7.84 -16.56
N SER A 251 7.66 -7.89 -15.25
CA SER A 251 9.03 -7.92 -14.74
C SER A 251 9.65 -9.28 -15.02
N LYS A 252 10.85 -9.27 -15.65
CA LYS A 252 11.65 -10.49 -15.88
C LYS A 252 12.60 -10.80 -14.71
N GLU A 253 12.54 -10.02 -13.62
CA GLU A 253 13.41 -10.20 -12.47
C GLU A 253 12.93 -11.34 -11.58
N VAL A 254 13.79 -12.32 -11.32
CA VAL A 254 13.51 -13.46 -10.43
C VAL A 254 13.40 -12.99 -8.98
N GLY A 255 12.43 -13.54 -8.26
CA GLY A 255 12.16 -13.15 -6.86
C GLY A 255 11.29 -11.90 -6.72
N TYR A 256 10.78 -11.35 -7.82
CA TYR A 256 9.81 -10.26 -7.79
C TYR A 256 8.40 -10.83 -7.73
N GLU A 257 7.69 -10.59 -6.63
CA GLU A 257 6.35 -11.20 -6.42
C GLU A 257 5.22 -10.45 -7.13
N ASN A 258 5.48 -9.22 -7.62
CA ASN A 258 4.41 -8.34 -8.12
C ASN A 258 4.65 -7.89 -9.55
N VAL A 259 3.59 -7.99 -10.36
CA VAL A 259 3.49 -7.36 -11.67
C VAL A 259 3.45 -5.84 -11.49
N LYS A 260 4.18 -5.09 -12.31
CA LYS A 260 4.13 -3.63 -12.32
C LYS A 260 2.93 -3.17 -13.15
N LEU A 261 1.95 -2.57 -12.49
CA LEU A 261 0.81 -1.90 -13.13
C LEU A 261 1.20 -0.49 -13.56
N GLY A 262 0.47 0.09 -14.51
CA GLY A 262 0.62 1.47 -14.96
C GLY A 262 0.45 1.66 -16.47
N GLY A 263 0.20 2.91 -16.86
CA GLY A 263 -0.01 3.30 -18.25
C GLY A 263 -1.46 3.15 -18.73
N ILE A 264 -2.39 2.87 -17.83
CA ILE A 264 -3.82 2.79 -18.15
C ILE A 264 -4.37 4.16 -18.57
N GLY A 265 -3.86 5.26 -18.00
CA GLY A 265 -4.28 6.61 -18.36
C GLY A 265 -4.04 6.92 -19.83
N GLN A 266 -2.85 6.59 -20.35
CA GLN A 266 -2.54 6.75 -21.76
C GLN A 266 -3.41 5.84 -22.65
N LYS A 267 -3.56 4.57 -22.28
CA LYS A 267 -4.42 3.62 -22.99
C LYS A 267 -5.89 4.08 -23.00
N PHE A 268 -6.37 4.61 -21.90
CA PHE A 268 -7.71 5.19 -21.82
C PHE A 268 -7.90 6.36 -22.81
N ILE A 269 -6.93 7.27 -22.91
CA ILE A 269 -6.95 8.36 -23.91
C ILE A 269 -7.01 7.82 -25.34
N GLU A 270 -6.24 6.78 -25.64
CA GLU A 270 -6.27 6.13 -26.96
C GLU A 270 -7.64 5.51 -27.26
N GLN A 271 -8.25 4.84 -26.29
CA GLN A 271 -9.59 4.27 -26.40
C GLN A 271 -10.65 5.36 -26.62
N MET A 272 -10.59 6.47 -25.90
CA MET A 272 -11.49 7.61 -26.08
C MET A 272 -11.38 8.22 -27.47
N LYS A 273 -10.16 8.38 -28.00
CA LYS A 273 -9.94 8.84 -29.37
C LYS A 273 -10.50 7.86 -30.40
N ALA A 274 -10.28 6.57 -30.21
CA ALA A 274 -10.83 5.53 -31.10
C ALA A 274 -12.36 5.48 -31.07
N ALA A 275 -12.98 5.78 -29.92
CA ALA A 275 -14.42 5.93 -29.76
C ALA A 275 -14.98 7.26 -30.35
N GLY A 276 -14.12 8.13 -30.90
CA GLY A 276 -14.49 9.37 -31.55
C GLY A 276 -14.65 10.59 -30.65
N PHE A 277 -14.13 10.55 -29.41
CA PHE A 277 -14.08 11.71 -28.52
C PHE A 277 -13.13 12.77 -29.10
N LYS A 278 -13.61 14.00 -29.26
CA LYS A 278 -12.93 15.04 -30.06
C LYS A 278 -12.14 16.05 -29.22
N HIS A 279 -12.47 16.19 -27.94
CA HIS A 279 -11.82 17.18 -27.08
C HIS A 279 -10.42 16.75 -26.66
N ASP A 280 -9.55 17.73 -26.41
CA ASP A 280 -8.15 17.48 -26.02
C ASP A 280 -8.07 16.82 -24.64
N MET A 281 -7.29 15.76 -24.56
CA MET A 281 -7.05 15.00 -23.33
C MET A 281 -5.57 14.98 -22.99
N ARG A 282 -5.25 15.12 -21.71
CA ARG A 282 -3.89 15.03 -21.17
C ARG A 282 -3.86 14.08 -19.99
N GLU A 283 -2.80 13.31 -19.90
CA GLU A 283 -2.55 12.39 -18.80
C GLU A 283 -1.53 12.97 -17.81
N THR A 284 -1.70 12.60 -16.56
CA THR A 284 -0.74 12.79 -15.48
C THR A 284 -0.73 11.52 -14.63
N THR A 285 0.41 10.86 -14.54
CA THR A 285 0.60 9.69 -13.67
C THR A 285 1.30 10.11 -12.39
N LEU A 286 0.67 9.91 -11.23
CA LEU A 286 1.30 10.22 -9.93
C LEU A 286 2.38 9.21 -9.53
N GLY A 287 2.14 7.92 -9.79
CA GLY A 287 3.07 6.86 -9.46
C GLY A 287 3.56 6.96 -8.01
N HIS A 288 4.87 6.80 -7.82
CA HIS A 288 5.52 6.74 -6.52
C HIS A 288 5.49 8.04 -5.69
N LEU A 289 5.02 9.16 -6.23
CA LEU A 289 4.78 10.37 -5.41
C LEU A 289 3.83 10.08 -4.25
N GLN A 290 2.88 9.16 -4.44
CA GLN A 290 1.90 8.74 -3.42
C GLN A 290 2.52 7.90 -2.28
N ARG A 291 3.74 7.38 -2.47
CA ARG A 291 4.46 6.59 -1.45
C ARG A 291 5.41 7.43 -0.62
N GLY A 292 5.77 8.61 -1.09
CA GLY A 292 6.78 9.48 -0.50
C GLY A 292 6.21 10.57 0.40
N GLY A 293 7.12 11.36 0.94
CA GLY A 293 6.79 12.58 1.65
C GLY A 293 6.45 12.39 3.13
N VAL A 294 6.00 13.49 3.71
CA VAL A 294 5.66 13.58 5.13
C VAL A 294 4.29 12.96 5.38
N PRO A 295 4.15 11.99 6.29
CA PRO A 295 2.83 11.43 6.60
C PRO A 295 1.91 12.51 7.19
N VAL A 296 0.66 12.54 6.73
CA VAL A 296 -0.38 13.40 7.32
C VAL A 296 -0.65 13.02 8.78
N ALA A 297 -1.28 13.93 9.54
CA ALA A 297 -1.50 13.73 10.97
C ALA A 297 -2.25 12.42 11.28
N TYR A 298 -3.25 12.07 10.47
CA TYR A 298 -4.02 10.84 10.63
C TYR A 298 -3.12 9.58 10.58
N ASP A 299 -2.27 9.48 9.55
CA ASP A 299 -1.37 8.33 9.39
C ASP A 299 -0.33 8.24 10.51
N ARG A 300 0.16 9.39 11.00
CA ARG A 300 1.08 9.40 12.16
C ARG A 300 0.41 8.88 13.43
N VAL A 301 -0.83 9.27 13.68
CA VAL A 301 -1.60 8.84 14.86
C VAL A 301 -1.90 7.35 14.76
N LEU A 302 -2.44 6.90 13.61
CA LEU A 302 -2.76 5.49 13.38
C LEU A 302 -1.51 4.59 13.48
N ALA A 303 -0.39 5.00 12.85
CA ALA A 303 0.88 4.29 12.94
C ALA A 303 1.40 4.21 14.38
N ALA A 304 1.26 5.30 15.16
CA ALA A 304 1.66 5.30 16.58
C ALA A 304 0.78 4.34 17.40
N GLN A 305 -0.53 4.34 17.20
CA GLN A 305 -1.46 3.42 17.85
C GLN A 305 -1.13 1.96 17.49
N PHE A 306 -0.87 1.67 16.22
CA PHE A 306 -0.47 0.33 15.77
C PHE A 306 0.83 -0.13 16.40
N GLY A 307 1.83 0.74 16.48
CA GLY A 307 3.12 0.41 17.08
C GLY A 307 3.04 0.12 18.58
N VAL A 308 2.25 0.92 19.34
CA VAL A 308 1.98 0.68 20.75
C VAL A 308 1.27 -0.66 20.94
N LYS A 309 0.16 -0.87 20.21
CA LYS A 309 -0.61 -2.11 20.28
C LYS A 309 0.21 -3.34 19.90
N ALA A 310 1.05 -3.26 18.86
CA ALA A 310 1.91 -4.37 18.46
C ALA A 310 2.86 -4.80 19.60
N PHE A 311 3.46 -3.85 20.30
CA PHE A 311 4.33 -4.21 21.42
C PHE A 311 3.53 -4.71 22.63
N GLU A 312 2.35 -4.21 22.89
CA GLU A 312 1.46 -4.76 23.93
C GLU A 312 1.07 -6.22 23.62
N MET A 313 0.83 -6.55 22.35
CA MET A 313 0.61 -7.93 21.92
C MET A 313 1.84 -8.82 22.17
N VAL A 314 3.08 -8.29 22.03
CA VAL A 314 4.30 -9.01 22.43
C VAL A 314 4.30 -9.33 23.93
N LEU A 315 3.98 -8.33 24.77
CA LEU A 315 3.91 -8.51 26.23
C LEU A 315 2.86 -9.56 26.62
N ASN A 316 1.73 -9.57 25.94
CA ASN A 316 0.62 -10.49 26.17
C ASN A 316 0.77 -11.84 25.45
N GLN A 317 1.85 -12.05 24.68
CA GLN A 317 2.11 -13.25 23.88
C GLN A 317 1.00 -13.56 22.87
N GLU A 318 0.38 -12.51 22.30
CA GLU A 318 -0.68 -12.61 21.30
C GLU A 318 -0.10 -12.85 19.89
N TYR A 319 0.68 -13.92 19.73
CA TYR A 319 1.34 -14.27 18.46
C TYR A 319 0.36 -14.84 17.42
N GLY A 320 0.76 -14.81 16.15
CA GLY A 320 -0.08 -15.27 15.03
C GLY A 320 -1.26 -14.32 14.72
N LYS A 321 -1.19 -13.10 15.24
CA LYS A 321 -2.21 -12.08 15.01
C LYS A 321 -1.63 -10.82 14.36
N MET A 322 -2.51 -10.03 13.77
CA MET A 322 -2.24 -8.71 13.20
C MET A 322 -2.96 -7.64 14.01
N VAL A 323 -2.31 -6.49 14.19
CA VAL A 323 -2.97 -5.29 14.70
C VAL A 323 -4.01 -4.82 13.68
N ALA A 324 -5.15 -4.36 14.12
CA ALA A 324 -6.21 -3.86 13.25
C ALA A 324 -6.92 -2.63 13.85
N TYR A 325 -7.38 -1.74 12.99
CA TYR A 325 -8.25 -0.63 13.37
C TYR A 325 -9.71 -1.01 13.08
N ARG A 326 -10.53 -0.97 14.10
CA ARG A 326 -11.98 -1.07 14.04
C ARG A 326 -12.57 0.11 14.82
N HIS A 327 -13.04 1.10 14.08
CA HIS A 327 -13.46 2.37 14.68
C HIS A 327 -14.33 2.18 15.92
N PRO A 328 -14.00 2.83 17.06
CA PRO A 328 -12.85 3.71 17.30
C PRO A 328 -11.63 2.98 17.92
N ASN A 329 -11.58 1.67 17.91
CA ASN A 329 -10.64 0.85 18.68
C ASN A 329 -9.50 0.26 17.85
N ILE A 330 -8.34 0.09 18.49
CA ILE A 330 -7.26 -0.74 17.97
C ILE A 330 -7.36 -2.12 18.61
N ILE A 331 -7.52 -3.13 17.79
CA ILE A 331 -7.73 -4.52 18.19
C ILE A 331 -6.65 -5.44 17.63
N SER A 332 -6.67 -6.72 17.99
CA SER A 332 -5.90 -7.78 17.33
C SER A 332 -6.82 -8.75 16.61
N VAL A 333 -6.42 -9.22 15.43
CA VAL A 333 -7.15 -10.20 14.62
C VAL A 333 -6.23 -11.33 14.21
N PRO A 334 -6.70 -12.57 14.02
CA PRO A 334 -5.87 -13.67 13.52
C PRO A 334 -5.25 -13.32 12.16
N LEU A 335 -3.98 -13.68 11.94
CA LEU A 335 -3.32 -13.51 10.63
C LEU A 335 -4.05 -14.29 9.53
N GLU A 336 -4.60 -15.45 9.86
CA GLU A 336 -5.39 -16.26 8.94
C GLU A 336 -6.57 -15.49 8.35
N ASP A 337 -7.34 -14.81 9.20
CA ASP A 337 -8.49 -14.00 8.77
C ASP A 337 -8.04 -12.77 7.97
N ALA A 338 -6.93 -12.15 8.38
CA ALA A 338 -6.40 -10.95 7.72
C ALA A 338 -5.94 -11.21 6.28
N VAL A 339 -5.45 -12.41 5.98
CA VAL A 339 -4.95 -12.80 4.64
C VAL A 339 -5.93 -13.63 3.83
N ALA A 340 -7.11 -13.96 4.38
CA ALA A 340 -8.09 -14.80 3.71
C ALA A 340 -8.70 -14.15 2.47
N LYS A 341 -8.90 -12.84 2.49
CA LYS A 341 -9.46 -12.06 1.38
C LYS A 341 -8.91 -10.64 1.39
N MET A 342 -9.03 -9.97 0.25
CA MET A 342 -8.70 -8.54 0.14
C MET A 342 -9.92 -7.66 0.40
N ASN A 343 -9.67 -6.41 0.77
CA ASN A 343 -10.69 -5.38 0.99
C ASN A 343 -10.88 -4.58 -0.30
N PHE A 344 -11.82 -4.99 -1.14
CA PHE A 344 -12.17 -4.34 -2.39
C PHE A 344 -13.32 -3.34 -2.23
N VAL A 345 -13.36 -2.34 -3.12
CA VAL A 345 -14.50 -1.44 -3.25
C VAL A 345 -15.70 -2.22 -3.77
N THR A 346 -16.87 -2.06 -3.15
CA THR A 346 -18.10 -2.74 -3.57
C THR A 346 -19.20 -1.72 -3.91
N MET A 347 -20.14 -2.09 -4.79
CA MET A 347 -21.27 -1.24 -5.17
C MET A 347 -22.13 -0.79 -3.98
N ASN A 348 -22.17 -1.59 -2.91
CA ASN A 348 -22.93 -1.28 -1.71
C ASN A 348 -22.22 -0.33 -0.75
N ASN A 349 -20.96 0.02 -1.02
CA ASN A 349 -20.19 0.95 -0.19
C ASN A 349 -20.80 2.36 -0.25
N ASP A 350 -20.93 3.03 0.88
CA ASP A 350 -21.56 4.34 0.95
C ASP A 350 -20.75 5.43 0.23
N LEU A 351 -19.42 5.29 0.13
CA LEU A 351 -18.60 6.23 -0.65
C LEU A 351 -18.87 6.09 -2.16
N VAL A 352 -19.14 4.87 -2.64
CA VAL A 352 -19.57 4.62 -4.03
C VAL A 352 -20.93 5.28 -4.28
N LYS A 353 -21.90 5.09 -3.37
CA LYS A 353 -23.21 5.76 -3.45
C LYS A 353 -23.06 7.28 -3.41
N THR A 354 -22.16 7.79 -2.57
CA THR A 354 -21.86 9.23 -2.51
C THR A 354 -21.30 9.73 -3.85
N ALA A 355 -20.33 9.05 -4.43
CA ALA A 355 -19.77 9.40 -5.75
C ALA A 355 -20.87 9.45 -6.81
N MET A 356 -21.71 8.42 -6.90
CA MET A 356 -22.85 8.39 -7.83
C MET A 356 -23.87 9.49 -7.55
N GLY A 357 -24.17 9.77 -6.28
CA GLY A 357 -25.07 10.85 -5.85
C GLY A 357 -24.56 12.23 -6.22
N LEU A 358 -23.24 12.42 -6.27
CA LEU A 358 -22.60 13.65 -6.77
C LEU A 358 -22.52 13.71 -8.31
N GLY A 359 -22.99 12.67 -9.01
CA GLY A 359 -22.95 12.58 -10.44
C GLY A 359 -21.59 12.19 -11.02
N ILE A 360 -20.67 11.67 -10.20
CA ILE A 360 -19.40 11.09 -10.67
C ILE A 360 -19.71 9.79 -11.38
N SER A 361 -19.30 9.67 -12.64
CA SER A 361 -19.48 8.44 -13.41
C SER A 361 -18.41 7.41 -13.05
N LEU A 362 -18.83 6.17 -12.80
CA LEU A 362 -17.93 5.03 -12.62
C LEU A 362 -17.69 4.25 -13.93
N GLY A 363 -18.25 4.72 -15.04
CA GLY A 363 -18.15 4.07 -16.35
C GLY A 363 -18.98 2.78 -16.50
N ILE A 364 -19.95 2.53 -15.62
CA ILE A 364 -20.77 1.28 -15.58
C ILE A 364 -22.20 1.49 -16.02
#